data_d57e37a33d7189577012ab6b206c5b31
#
_entry.id   d57e37a33d7189577012ab6b206c5b31
#
_cell.length_a   1.000
_cell.length_b   1.000
_cell.length_c   1.000
_cell.angle_alpha   90.00
_cell.angle_beta   90.00
_cell.angle_gamma   90.00
#
_symmetry.space_group_name_H-M   'P 1'
#
loop_
_entity.id
_entity.type
_entity.pdbx_description
1 polymer ?
#
loop_
_entity_poly.entity_id
_entity_poly.type
_entity_poly.pdbx_seq_one_letter_code
_entity_poly.pdbx_strand_id
1 'polypeptide(L)'
;HPFIVTLATQLIVYGILLMYIMLNGNNGQPLSGLDKSFKNFVTGSFLKIRGVPIPNYVWYACVVVVFMWFMWNKTTFGKNMFAVGSNPEAANVSGVNVMRTTILVHTLAGCMYGITGFIESARIGSNQANTGLNYECDAIAACVIGGVSFVGGTGKISGVVLGVFILRIIFVALQFLAVSQNMQYVIKGLIILIACAIDMRKYLVRK
;
A
#
# COMPACT_ATOMS: atom_id res chain seq x y z
N HIS A 1 -7.75 18.43 5.31
CA HIS A 1 -7.93 17.42 4.25
C HIS A 1 -7.05 16.21 4.58
N PRO A 2 -7.58 14.96 4.60
CA PRO A 2 -6.82 13.77 5.03
C PRO A 2 -5.50 13.57 4.28
N PHE A 3 -5.49 13.82 2.98
CA PHE A 3 -4.31 13.70 2.12
C PHE A 3 -3.14 14.61 2.57
N ILE A 4 -3.44 15.85 2.95
CA ILE A 4 -2.40 16.79 3.42
C ILE A 4 -1.80 16.32 4.75
N VAL A 5 -2.66 15.83 5.66
CA VAL A 5 -2.21 15.33 6.97
C VAL A 5 -1.31 14.11 6.82
N THR A 6 -1.68 13.18 5.93
CA THR A 6 -0.87 11.97 5.68
C THR A 6 0.47 12.30 5.02
N LEU A 7 0.51 13.25 4.07
CA LEU A 7 1.76 13.74 3.49
C LEU A 7 2.66 14.41 4.53
N ALA A 8 2.09 15.27 5.37
CA ALA A 8 2.86 15.92 6.44
C ALA A 8 3.44 14.87 7.41
N THR A 9 2.64 13.88 7.81
CA THR A 9 3.11 12.78 8.66
C THR A 9 4.24 11.98 8.01
N GLN A 10 4.14 11.70 6.70
CA GLN A 10 5.19 11.02 5.93
C GLN A 10 6.50 11.80 5.99
N LEU A 11 6.47 13.12 5.75
CA LEU A 11 7.66 13.97 5.79
C LEU A 11 8.28 14.04 7.20
N ILE A 12 7.45 14.12 8.23
CA ILE A 12 7.92 14.12 9.63
C ILE A 12 8.63 12.80 9.95
N VAL A 13 8.01 11.67 9.65
CA VAL A 13 8.58 10.34 9.92
C VAL A 13 9.87 10.13 9.12
N TYR A 14 9.90 10.56 7.85
CA TYR A 14 11.09 10.49 7.02
C TYR A 14 12.23 11.35 7.58
N GLY A 15 11.93 12.57 8.03
CA GLY A 15 12.90 13.44 8.69
C GLY A 15 13.46 12.84 9.98
N ILE A 16 12.60 12.25 10.83
CA ILE A 16 13.03 11.55 12.05
C ILE A 16 13.93 10.35 11.71
N LEU A 17 13.60 9.59 10.67
CA LEU A 17 14.41 8.47 10.19
C LEU A 17 15.82 8.93 9.77
N LEU A 18 15.90 10.03 9.00
CA LEU A 18 17.20 10.59 8.58
C LEU A 18 18.03 11.07 9.79
N MET A 19 17.41 11.74 10.74
CA MET A 19 18.08 12.16 11.98
C MET A 19 18.59 10.95 12.76
N TYR A 20 17.79 9.91 12.88
CA TYR A 20 18.19 8.67 13.56
C TYR A 20 19.42 8.01 12.91
N ILE A 21 19.44 7.94 11.57
CA ILE A 21 20.57 7.39 10.81
C ILE A 21 21.84 8.22 11.02
N MET A 22 21.74 9.55 11.01
CA MET A 22 22.87 10.46 11.24
C MET A 22 23.44 10.34 12.67
N LEU A 23 22.56 10.27 13.67
CA LEU A 23 22.97 10.18 15.08
C LEU A 23 23.68 8.85 15.40
N ASN A 24 23.32 7.78 14.71
CA ASN A 24 23.95 6.45 14.89
C ASN A 24 25.25 6.28 14.07
N GLY A 25 25.80 7.35 13.49
CA GLY A 25 27.11 7.33 12.81
C GLY A 25 27.15 6.55 11.49
N ASN A 26 25.98 6.16 10.96
CA ASN A 26 25.91 5.36 9.73
C ASN A 26 26.11 6.19 8.43
N ASN A 27 26.34 7.50 8.51
CA ASN A 27 26.70 8.38 7.38
C ASN A 27 25.92 8.09 6.08
N GLY A 28 24.65 7.71 6.17
CA GLY A 28 23.82 7.36 4.99
C GLY A 28 24.13 6.00 4.36
N GLN A 29 25.00 5.21 4.95
CA GLN A 29 25.30 3.86 4.46
C GLN A 29 24.12 2.91 4.67
N PRO A 30 23.89 1.96 3.74
CA PRO A 30 22.85 0.96 3.89
C PRO A 30 23.06 0.13 5.16
N LEU A 31 21.99 -0.06 5.93
CA LEU A 31 21.97 -1.04 7.01
C LEU A 31 21.94 -2.44 6.39
N SER A 32 23.08 -3.10 6.35
CA SER A 32 23.24 -4.47 5.87
C SER A 32 23.63 -5.41 7.04
N GLY A 33 23.57 -6.72 6.80
CA GLY A 33 23.94 -7.69 7.82
C GLY A 33 22.81 -8.07 8.78
N LEU A 34 21.57 -7.95 8.35
CA LEU A 34 20.40 -8.43 9.10
C LEU A 34 20.55 -9.90 9.46
N ASP A 35 20.13 -10.29 10.67
CA ASP A 35 20.22 -11.64 11.17
C ASP A 35 19.60 -12.67 10.20
N LYS A 36 20.31 -13.80 10.05
CA LYS A 36 19.88 -14.91 9.19
C LYS A 36 18.50 -15.45 9.59
N SER A 37 18.21 -15.48 10.87
CA SER A 37 16.92 -15.93 11.40
C SER A 37 15.78 -15.03 10.93
N PHE A 38 15.99 -13.71 10.96
CA PHE A 38 15.02 -12.73 10.47
C PHE A 38 14.79 -12.85 8.96
N LYS A 39 15.85 -12.97 8.18
CA LYS A 39 15.76 -13.19 6.73
C LYS A 39 15.01 -14.48 6.41
N ASN A 40 15.39 -15.59 7.06
CA ASN A 40 14.75 -16.89 6.83
C ASN A 40 13.26 -16.90 7.20
N PHE A 41 12.85 -16.14 8.22
CA PHE A 41 11.45 -16.01 8.59
C PHE A 41 10.62 -15.48 7.42
N VAL A 42 11.11 -14.51 6.65
CA VAL A 42 10.39 -13.86 5.55
C VAL A 42 10.70 -14.48 4.20
N THR A 43 11.99 -14.75 3.90
CA THR A 43 12.41 -15.25 2.58
C THR A 43 12.55 -16.77 2.53
N GLY A 44 12.53 -17.43 3.69
CA GLY A 44 12.51 -18.90 3.77
C GLY A 44 11.33 -19.49 2.99
N SER A 45 11.38 -20.76 2.65
CA SER A 45 10.31 -21.45 1.95
C SER A 45 9.73 -22.55 2.84
N PHE A 46 8.47 -22.39 3.23
CA PHE A 46 7.73 -23.41 3.98
C PHE A 46 7.17 -24.50 3.07
N LEU A 47 6.80 -24.15 1.84
CA LEU A 47 6.20 -25.05 0.86
C LEU A 47 6.99 -25.02 -0.46
N LYS A 48 7.23 -26.21 -1.01
CA LYS A 48 7.75 -26.38 -2.37
C LYS A 48 6.63 -26.92 -3.25
N ILE A 49 6.21 -26.16 -4.26
CA ILE A 49 5.24 -26.59 -5.25
C ILE A 49 6.00 -27.00 -6.52
N ARG A 50 5.88 -28.27 -6.92
CA ARG A 50 6.60 -28.84 -8.08
C ARG A 50 8.11 -28.58 -8.05
N GLY A 51 8.74 -28.61 -6.87
CA GLY A 51 10.17 -28.37 -6.73
C GLY A 51 10.60 -26.90 -6.65
N VAL A 52 9.69 -25.95 -6.87
CA VAL A 52 9.96 -24.50 -6.74
C VAL A 52 9.65 -24.07 -5.31
N PRO A 53 10.62 -23.51 -4.57
CA PRO A 53 10.39 -23.00 -3.22
C PRO A 53 9.56 -21.71 -3.30
N ILE A 54 8.42 -21.68 -2.60
CA ILE A 54 7.62 -20.47 -2.48
C ILE A 54 8.04 -19.71 -1.22
N PRO A 55 8.51 -18.44 -1.34
CA PRO A 55 8.93 -17.67 -0.19
C PRO A 55 7.76 -17.39 0.77
N ASN A 56 8.08 -17.34 2.08
CA ASN A 56 7.08 -17.17 3.13
C ASN A 56 6.30 -15.84 3.02
N TYR A 57 6.91 -14.77 2.49
CA TYR A 57 6.22 -13.49 2.30
C TYR A 57 4.99 -13.57 1.39
N VAL A 58 4.91 -14.55 0.49
CA VAL A 58 3.73 -14.79 -0.35
C VAL A 58 2.56 -15.25 0.52
N TRP A 59 2.81 -16.13 1.49
CA TRP A 59 1.81 -16.60 2.44
C TRP A 59 1.34 -15.48 3.35
N TYR A 60 2.25 -14.64 3.83
CA TYR A 60 1.89 -13.46 4.63
C TYR A 60 1.00 -12.51 3.85
N ALA A 61 1.30 -12.26 2.58
CA ALA A 61 0.44 -11.47 1.71
C ALA A 61 -0.96 -12.09 1.56
N CYS A 62 -1.06 -13.40 1.35
CA CYS A 62 -2.35 -14.11 1.28
C CYS A 62 -3.14 -13.95 2.59
N VAL A 63 -2.49 -14.12 3.74
CA VAL A 63 -3.14 -13.97 5.06
C VAL A 63 -3.68 -12.54 5.23
N VAL A 64 -2.87 -11.53 4.90
CA VAL A 64 -3.29 -10.12 4.97
C VAL A 64 -4.47 -9.83 4.04
N VAL A 65 -4.45 -10.35 2.81
CA VAL A 65 -5.55 -10.18 1.84
C VAL A 65 -6.84 -10.81 2.38
N VAL A 66 -6.78 -12.03 2.92
CA VAL A 66 -7.94 -12.72 3.51
C VAL A 66 -8.46 -11.96 4.73
N PHE A 67 -7.56 -11.51 5.60
CA PHE A 67 -7.91 -10.71 6.77
C PHE A 67 -8.61 -9.40 6.37
N MET A 68 -8.07 -8.66 5.41
CA MET A 68 -8.66 -7.42 4.92
C MET A 68 -9.99 -7.68 4.21
N TRP A 69 -10.09 -8.77 3.43
CA TRP A 69 -11.34 -9.16 2.82
C TRP A 69 -12.45 -9.44 3.84
N PHE A 70 -12.11 -10.17 4.92
CA PHE A 70 -13.03 -10.43 6.01
C PHE A 70 -13.45 -9.14 6.72
N MET A 71 -12.48 -8.32 7.13
CA MET A 71 -12.73 -7.02 7.76
C MET A 71 -13.64 -6.14 6.92
N TRP A 72 -13.38 -6.06 5.61
CA TRP A 72 -14.09 -5.18 4.68
C TRP A 72 -15.53 -5.63 4.45
N ASN A 73 -15.75 -6.94 4.23
CA ASN A 73 -17.03 -7.45 3.78
C ASN A 73 -17.90 -8.00 4.91
N LYS A 74 -17.31 -8.42 6.04
CA LYS A 74 -18.01 -9.19 7.07
C LYS A 74 -18.16 -8.46 8.40
N THR A 75 -17.51 -7.29 8.59
CA THR A 75 -17.57 -6.55 9.84
C THR A 75 -18.40 -5.28 9.74
N THR A 76 -18.93 -4.83 10.87
CA THR A 76 -19.60 -3.51 11.01
C THR A 76 -18.62 -2.37 10.73
N PHE A 77 -17.33 -2.56 11.07
CA PHE A 77 -16.29 -1.61 10.78
C PHE A 77 -16.14 -1.35 9.28
N GLY A 78 -16.11 -2.41 8.45
CA GLY A 78 -16.06 -2.27 6.99
C GLY A 78 -17.28 -1.51 6.44
N LYS A 79 -18.49 -1.82 6.94
CA LYS A 79 -19.72 -1.10 6.54
C LYS A 79 -19.64 0.39 6.91
N ASN A 80 -19.16 0.70 8.11
CA ASN A 80 -19.00 2.08 8.58
C ASN A 80 -17.97 2.84 7.73
N MET A 81 -16.87 2.19 7.33
CA MET A 81 -15.89 2.78 6.41
C MET A 81 -16.51 3.21 5.07
N PHE A 82 -17.32 2.34 4.47
CA PHE A 82 -18.03 2.66 3.22
C PHE A 82 -19.03 3.79 3.42
N ALA A 83 -19.79 3.78 4.51
CA ALA A 83 -20.76 4.82 4.82
C ALA A 83 -20.08 6.19 4.99
N VAL A 84 -19.03 6.26 5.81
CA VAL A 84 -18.24 7.49 6.04
C VAL A 84 -17.54 7.93 4.76
N GLY A 85 -17.00 6.99 3.96
CA GLY A 85 -16.34 7.30 2.70
C GLY A 85 -17.31 7.79 1.61
N SER A 86 -18.57 7.38 1.66
CA SER A 86 -19.61 7.81 0.71
C SER A 86 -20.17 9.20 1.04
N ASN A 87 -20.59 9.38 2.27
CA ASN A 87 -21.09 10.66 2.78
C ASN A 87 -20.96 10.71 4.31
N PRO A 88 -19.98 11.47 4.85
CA PRO A 88 -19.76 11.56 6.29
C PRO A 88 -20.95 12.13 7.06
N GLU A 89 -21.67 13.11 6.48
CA GLU A 89 -22.82 13.74 7.13
C GLU A 89 -23.98 12.77 7.25
N ALA A 90 -24.31 12.07 6.17
CA ALA A 90 -25.36 11.04 6.17
C ALA A 90 -25.00 9.87 7.12
N ALA A 91 -23.74 9.47 7.17
CA ALA A 91 -23.26 8.45 8.10
C ALA A 91 -23.44 8.88 9.56
N ASN A 92 -23.11 10.13 9.87
CA ASN A 92 -23.29 10.70 11.21
C ASN A 92 -24.76 10.71 11.66
N VAL A 93 -25.66 11.15 10.79
CA VAL A 93 -27.13 11.15 11.05
C VAL A 93 -27.65 9.73 11.24
N SER A 94 -27.03 8.73 10.56
CA SER A 94 -27.36 7.31 10.70
C SER A 94 -26.76 6.66 11.95
N GLY A 95 -26.14 7.45 12.86
CA GLY A 95 -25.57 6.95 14.11
C GLY A 95 -24.16 6.40 14.01
N VAL A 96 -23.49 6.51 12.86
CA VAL A 96 -22.09 6.10 12.69
C VAL A 96 -21.17 7.19 13.24
N ASN A 97 -20.33 6.83 14.20
CA ASN A 97 -19.34 7.77 14.71
C ASN A 97 -18.20 7.96 13.70
N VAL A 98 -18.28 9.05 12.93
CA VAL A 98 -17.32 9.39 11.85
C VAL A 98 -15.90 9.50 12.39
N MET A 99 -15.72 10.20 13.52
CA MET A 99 -14.38 10.42 14.11
C MET A 99 -13.72 9.10 14.52
N ARG A 100 -14.45 8.23 15.23
CA ARG A 100 -13.92 6.91 15.63
C ARG A 100 -13.58 6.04 14.42
N THR A 101 -14.46 6.03 13.42
CA THR A 101 -14.23 5.27 12.18
C THR A 101 -12.98 5.76 11.47
N THR A 102 -12.80 7.06 11.32
CA THR A 102 -11.62 7.66 10.69
C THR A 102 -10.33 7.33 11.44
N ILE A 103 -10.31 7.46 12.77
CA ILE A 103 -9.15 7.11 13.59
C ILE A 103 -8.79 5.63 13.42
N LEU A 104 -9.77 4.73 13.50
CA LEU A 104 -9.53 3.29 13.36
C LEU A 104 -9.00 2.92 11.98
N VAL A 105 -9.48 3.57 10.91
CA VAL A 105 -8.97 3.37 9.54
C VAL A 105 -7.50 3.75 9.45
N HIS A 106 -7.11 4.92 9.96
CA HIS A 106 -5.72 5.36 9.92
C HIS A 106 -4.82 4.51 10.82
N THR A 107 -5.33 4.06 11.97
CA THR A 107 -4.59 3.13 12.85
C THR A 107 -4.35 1.80 12.15
N LEU A 108 -5.38 1.23 11.51
CA LEU A 108 -5.24 0.00 10.75
C LEU A 108 -4.25 0.16 9.59
N ALA A 109 -4.32 1.28 8.86
CA ALA A 109 -3.37 1.58 7.80
C ALA A 109 -1.93 1.64 8.34
N GLY A 110 -1.69 2.32 9.47
CA GLY A 110 -0.39 2.37 10.12
C GLY A 110 0.14 0.99 10.51
N CYS A 111 -0.72 0.11 11.06
CA CYS A 111 -0.35 -1.29 11.34
C CYS A 111 0.05 -2.04 10.05
N MET A 112 -0.69 -1.87 8.96
CA MET A 112 -0.36 -2.51 7.68
C MET A 112 0.96 -1.98 7.11
N TYR A 113 1.25 -0.69 7.25
CA TYR A 113 2.54 -0.12 6.82
C TYR A 113 3.70 -0.69 7.64
N GLY A 114 3.53 -0.87 8.96
CA GLY A 114 4.53 -1.50 9.82
C GLY A 114 4.82 -2.96 9.41
N ILE A 115 3.78 -3.75 9.14
CA ILE A 115 3.91 -5.13 8.65
C ILE A 115 4.63 -5.16 7.30
N THR A 116 4.26 -4.26 6.38
CA THR A 116 4.88 -4.17 5.05
C THR A 116 6.36 -3.80 5.17
N GLY A 117 6.70 -2.81 5.99
CA GLY A 117 8.09 -2.40 6.24
C GLY A 117 8.93 -3.53 6.83
N PHE A 118 8.37 -4.30 7.77
CA PHE A 118 9.04 -5.46 8.36
C PHE A 118 9.34 -6.54 7.31
N ILE A 119 8.36 -6.90 6.48
CA ILE A 119 8.52 -7.91 5.43
C ILE A 119 9.50 -7.43 4.36
N GLU A 120 9.37 -6.18 3.92
CA GLU A 120 10.21 -5.62 2.85
C GLU A 120 11.67 -5.49 3.29
N SER A 121 11.90 -5.08 4.54
CA SER A 121 13.24 -4.99 5.11
C SER A 121 13.98 -6.33 5.09
N ALA A 122 13.32 -7.42 5.45
CA ALA A 122 13.88 -8.77 5.40
C ALA A 122 14.06 -9.28 3.96
N ARG A 123 13.15 -8.91 3.05
CA ARG A 123 13.16 -9.31 1.64
C ARG A 123 14.34 -8.68 0.89
N ILE A 124 14.59 -7.39 1.08
CA ILE A 124 15.70 -6.68 0.45
C ILE A 124 17.03 -7.05 1.12
N GLY A 125 17.03 -7.21 2.44
CA GLY A 125 18.21 -7.58 3.23
C GLY A 125 19.27 -6.50 3.38
N SER A 126 19.07 -5.34 2.77
CA SER A 126 19.89 -4.14 2.89
C SER A 126 18.96 -2.92 2.80
N ASN A 127 18.82 -2.18 3.90
CA ASN A 127 17.88 -1.08 4.00
C ASN A 127 18.59 0.28 3.94
N GLN A 128 18.08 1.16 3.11
CA GLN A 128 18.52 2.55 2.97
C GLN A 128 17.38 3.49 3.36
N ALA A 129 17.70 4.75 3.63
CA ALA A 129 16.69 5.76 3.96
C ALA A 129 15.63 5.96 2.86
N ASN A 130 16.01 5.73 1.60
CA ASN A 130 15.13 5.83 0.44
C ASN A 130 14.44 4.51 0.05
N THR A 131 14.61 3.44 0.83
CA THR A 131 13.91 2.17 0.60
C THR A 131 12.41 2.40 0.76
N GLY A 132 11.64 2.02 -0.26
CA GLY A 132 10.19 2.24 -0.27
C GLY A 132 9.73 3.61 -0.76
N LEU A 133 10.63 4.50 -1.17
CA LEU A 133 10.25 5.79 -1.75
C LEU A 133 9.35 5.60 -2.98
N ASN A 134 8.24 6.34 -3.03
CA ASN A 134 7.19 6.28 -4.07
C ASN A 134 6.36 4.97 -4.08
N TYR A 135 6.43 4.10 -3.07
CA TYR A 135 5.54 2.93 -2.96
C TYR A 135 4.09 3.35 -2.75
N GLU A 136 3.85 4.53 -2.16
CA GLU A 136 2.53 5.13 -2.05
C GLU A 136 1.88 5.35 -3.42
N CYS A 137 2.67 5.80 -4.40
CA CYS A 137 2.18 5.98 -5.78
C CYS A 137 1.79 4.65 -6.43
N ASP A 138 2.58 3.59 -6.21
CA ASP A 138 2.27 2.25 -6.71
C ASP A 138 1.00 1.69 -6.07
N ALA A 139 0.84 1.89 -4.76
CA ALA A 139 -0.35 1.45 -4.03
C ALA A 139 -1.61 2.19 -4.51
N ILE A 140 -1.53 3.51 -4.68
CA ILE A 140 -2.63 4.33 -5.22
C ILE A 140 -2.98 3.87 -6.64
N ALA A 141 -1.99 3.73 -7.52
CA ALA A 141 -2.22 3.26 -8.89
C ALA A 141 -2.91 1.89 -8.92
N ALA A 142 -2.43 0.94 -8.12
CA ALA A 142 -3.02 -0.40 -8.03
C ALA A 142 -4.46 -0.37 -7.51
N CYS A 143 -4.76 0.45 -6.50
CA CYS A 143 -6.11 0.61 -5.96
C CYS A 143 -7.07 1.18 -7.01
N VAL A 144 -6.65 2.21 -7.75
CA VAL A 144 -7.50 2.85 -8.76
C VAL A 144 -7.73 1.96 -9.96
N ILE A 145 -6.69 1.28 -10.47
CA ILE A 145 -6.82 0.25 -11.51
C ILE A 145 -7.76 -0.86 -11.02
N GLY A 146 -7.68 -1.21 -9.74
CA GLY A 146 -8.56 -2.18 -9.08
C GLY A 146 -9.99 -1.71 -8.86
N GLY A 147 -10.33 -0.46 -9.21
CA GLY A 147 -11.68 0.10 -9.13
C GLY A 147 -12.05 0.65 -7.74
N VAL A 148 -11.07 1.01 -6.92
CA VAL A 148 -11.30 1.80 -5.71
C VAL A 148 -11.43 3.27 -6.10
N SER A 149 -12.51 3.92 -5.65
CA SER A 149 -12.77 5.32 -5.98
C SER A 149 -11.95 6.29 -5.13
N PHE A 150 -11.43 7.33 -5.76
CA PHE A 150 -10.80 8.47 -5.07
C PHE A 150 -11.79 9.31 -4.26
N VAL A 151 -13.04 9.36 -4.69
CA VAL A 151 -14.09 10.11 -3.99
C VAL A 151 -14.53 9.39 -2.72
N GLY A 152 -14.31 8.07 -2.66
CA GLY A 152 -14.66 7.22 -1.52
C GLY A 152 -15.93 6.40 -1.74
N GLY A 153 -16.29 5.65 -0.71
CA GLY A 153 -17.54 4.88 -0.65
C GLY A 153 -17.62 3.64 -1.55
N THR A 154 -16.65 3.39 -2.42
CA THR A 154 -16.63 2.22 -3.30
C THR A 154 -15.26 1.59 -3.45
N GLY A 155 -15.22 0.26 -3.49
CA GLY A 155 -14.01 -0.52 -3.66
C GLY A 155 -14.23 -1.98 -3.29
N LYS A 156 -13.43 -2.88 -3.87
CA LYS A 156 -13.44 -4.32 -3.56
C LYS A 156 -12.00 -4.81 -3.39
N ILE A 157 -11.75 -5.62 -2.37
CA ILE A 157 -10.41 -6.21 -2.14
C ILE A 157 -9.96 -7.06 -3.32
N SER A 158 -10.85 -7.84 -3.94
CA SER A 158 -10.52 -8.60 -5.16
C SER A 158 -10.08 -7.70 -6.31
N GLY A 159 -10.71 -6.53 -6.44
CA GLY A 159 -10.29 -5.52 -7.42
C GLY A 159 -8.89 -5.00 -7.14
N VAL A 160 -8.58 -4.66 -5.89
CA VAL A 160 -7.24 -4.20 -5.48
C VAL A 160 -6.18 -5.27 -5.80
N VAL A 161 -6.44 -6.52 -5.48
CA VAL A 161 -5.53 -7.64 -5.79
C VAL A 161 -5.28 -7.74 -7.29
N LEU A 162 -6.32 -7.67 -8.12
CA LEU A 162 -6.18 -7.66 -9.58
C LEU A 162 -5.39 -6.43 -10.07
N GLY A 163 -5.66 -5.25 -9.48
CA GLY A 163 -4.94 -4.02 -9.81
C GLY A 163 -3.44 -4.12 -9.53
N VAL A 164 -3.06 -4.71 -8.39
CA VAL A 164 -1.65 -4.98 -8.05
C VAL A 164 -1.00 -5.91 -9.07
N PHE A 165 -1.68 -7.00 -9.47
CA PHE A 165 -1.14 -7.92 -10.48
C PHE A 165 -0.97 -7.22 -11.85
N ILE A 166 -1.97 -6.48 -12.30
CA ILE A 166 -1.92 -5.75 -13.58
C ILE A 166 -0.75 -4.77 -13.56
N LEU A 167 -0.65 -3.94 -12.51
CA LEU A 167 0.42 -2.96 -12.39
C LEU A 167 1.80 -3.65 -12.39
N ARG A 168 1.93 -4.75 -11.66
CA ARG A 168 3.19 -5.50 -11.59
C ARG A 168 3.58 -6.10 -12.92
N ILE A 169 2.62 -6.66 -13.68
CA ILE A 169 2.86 -7.20 -15.04
C ILE A 169 3.35 -6.09 -15.96
N ILE A 170 2.72 -4.90 -15.90
CA ILE A 170 3.15 -3.75 -16.72
C ILE A 170 4.61 -3.40 -16.43
N PHE A 171 4.99 -3.25 -15.14
CA PHE A 171 6.37 -2.88 -14.79
C PHE A 171 7.38 -3.97 -15.14
N VAL A 172 7.04 -5.23 -14.96
CA VAL A 172 7.90 -6.35 -15.37
C VAL A 172 8.09 -6.34 -16.90
N ALA A 173 7.02 -6.12 -17.67
CA ALA A 173 7.11 -6.00 -19.13
C ALA A 173 8.01 -4.83 -19.56
N LEU A 174 7.90 -3.66 -18.91
CA LEU A 174 8.76 -2.52 -19.18
C LEU A 174 10.25 -2.81 -18.86
N GLN A 175 10.51 -3.59 -17.82
CA GLN A 175 11.88 -4.04 -17.49
C GLN A 175 12.43 -4.98 -18.58
N PHE A 176 11.63 -5.92 -19.08
CA PHE A 176 12.04 -6.79 -20.19
C PHE A 176 12.31 -6.03 -21.49
N LEU A 177 11.60 -4.93 -21.72
CA LEU A 177 11.83 -4.01 -22.86
C LEU A 177 13.02 -3.08 -22.62
N ALA A 178 13.80 -3.26 -21.55
CA ALA A 178 14.94 -2.42 -21.17
C ALA A 178 14.60 -0.92 -21.05
N VAL A 179 13.34 -0.58 -20.72
CA VAL A 179 12.92 0.81 -20.51
C VAL A 179 13.60 1.35 -19.25
N SER A 180 14.26 2.50 -19.37
CA SER A 180 14.99 3.13 -18.26
C SER A 180 14.06 3.39 -17.06
N GLN A 181 14.60 3.33 -15.83
CA GLN A 181 13.84 3.57 -14.61
C GLN A 181 13.17 4.95 -14.60
N ASN A 182 13.85 5.96 -15.15
CA ASN A 182 13.29 7.31 -15.23
C ASN A 182 12.02 7.36 -16.10
N MET A 183 12.02 6.63 -17.24
CA MET A 183 10.84 6.54 -18.08
C MET A 183 9.72 5.72 -17.43
N GLN A 184 10.04 4.73 -16.60
CA GLN A 184 9.04 4.00 -15.81
C GLN A 184 8.32 4.91 -14.83
N TYR A 185 8.99 5.92 -14.23
CA TYR A 185 8.31 6.93 -13.40
C TYR A 185 7.33 7.79 -14.19
N VAL A 186 7.69 8.19 -15.43
CA VAL A 186 6.78 8.94 -16.30
C VAL A 186 5.54 8.10 -16.64
N ILE A 187 5.74 6.85 -17.01
CA ILE A 187 4.64 5.92 -17.33
C ILE A 187 3.76 5.71 -16.10
N LYS A 188 4.34 5.54 -14.90
CA LYS A 188 3.60 5.43 -13.63
C LYS A 188 2.72 6.65 -13.40
N GLY A 189 3.27 7.85 -13.54
CA GLY A 189 2.52 9.10 -13.39
C GLY A 189 1.36 9.20 -14.37
N LEU A 190 1.57 8.85 -15.65
CA LEU A 190 0.52 8.82 -16.66
C LEU A 190 -0.58 7.81 -16.35
N ILE A 191 -0.24 6.62 -15.88
CA ILE A 191 -1.22 5.60 -15.46
C ILE A 191 -2.11 6.14 -14.34
N ILE A 192 -1.53 6.76 -13.31
CA ILE A 192 -2.28 7.33 -12.19
C ILE A 192 -3.19 8.45 -12.68
N LEU A 193 -2.68 9.35 -13.53
CA LEU A 193 -3.44 10.48 -14.06
C LEU A 193 -4.64 10.02 -14.88
N ILE A 194 -4.44 9.08 -15.80
CA ILE A 194 -5.51 8.52 -16.63
C ILE A 194 -6.54 7.80 -15.77
N ALA A 195 -6.10 6.98 -14.82
CA ALA A 195 -6.98 6.23 -13.94
C ALA A 195 -7.83 7.18 -13.07
N CYS A 196 -7.22 8.25 -12.53
CA CYS A 196 -7.92 9.29 -11.78
C CYS A 196 -8.94 10.03 -12.64
N ALA A 197 -8.57 10.41 -13.87
CA ALA A 197 -9.46 11.09 -14.80
C ALA A 197 -10.70 10.24 -15.15
N ILE A 198 -10.51 8.94 -15.34
CA ILE A 198 -11.61 7.99 -15.62
C ILE A 198 -12.53 7.88 -14.40
N ASP A 199 -11.97 7.77 -13.18
CA ASP A 199 -12.78 7.67 -11.96
C ASP A 199 -13.59 8.95 -11.73
N MET A 200 -12.98 10.12 -11.84
CA MET A 200 -13.65 11.41 -11.69
C MET A 200 -14.76 11.61 -12.73
N ARG A 201 -14.56 11.17 -13.98
CA ARG A 201 -15.58 11.28 -15.03
C ARG A 201 -16.87 10.54 -14.68
N LYS A 202 -16.80 9.39 -14.00
CA LYS A 202 -17.99 8.64 -13.54
C LYS A 202 -18.87 9.44 -12.58
N TYR A 203 -18.27 10.35 -11.81
CA TYR A 203 -19.01 11.21 -10.88
C TYR A 203 -19.62 12.43 -11.56
N LEU A 204 -18.96 13.00 -12.56
CA LEU A 204 -19.49 14.15 -13.31
C LEU A 204 -20.70 13.80 -14.18
N VAL A 205 -20.75 12.58 -14.71
CA VAL A 205 -21.88 12.10 -15.54
C VAL A 205 -23.11 11.71 -14.69
N ARG A 206 -22.95 11.57 -13.38
CA ARG A 206 -24.03 11.13 -12.47
C ARG A 206 -24.78 12.28 -11.78
N LYS A 207 -24.39 13.53 -12.04
CA LYS A 207 -25.10 14.74 -11.70
C LYS A 207 -25.94 15.20 -12.88
#